data_c241c63e561faa9951210bc6997b0629
#
_entry.id   c241c63e561faa9951210bc6997b0629
#
_cell.length_a   1.000
_cell.length_b   1.000
_cell.length_c   1.000
_cell.angle_alpha   90.00
_cell.angle_beta   90.00
_cell.angle_gamma   90.00
#
_symmetry.space_group_name_H-M   'P 1'
#
loop_
_entity.id
_entity.type
_entity.pdbx_description
1 polymer ?
#
loop_
_entity_poly.entity_id
_entity_poly.type
_entity_poly.pdbx_seq_one_letter_code
_entity_poly.pdbx_strand_id
1 'polypeptide(L)'
;MGLEGNLKDFDLSDILQLIQMGKKTGALEVHSGNDVGNIFFNEGAAVHAIATDIKGDEAVNRILRWRQGSFAFRPDVTTDQHSIQAPLQHLVLEAARQIDEWQDIQKLLPSMDIVLAIEENPAAGTEDIKLEPAEWRVLALVDGLRNINQVVKESHMGDFETCKVLYGLVSSGLLKQVAKPKPVEPPPPPPKPVQAQPAAPKMAPKPEPAKPLEPEKKGMLGGLFGKKK
;
A
#
# COMPACT_ATOMS: atom_id res chain seq x y z
N MET A 1 28.09 -22.78 -0.20
CA MET A 1 27.99 -21.30 -0.15
C MET A 1 26.55 -20.93 -0.42
N GLY A 2 25.92 -20.22 0.52
CA GLY A 2 24.59 -19.69 0.31
C GLY A 2 24.68 -18.45 -0.58
N LEU A 3 23.84 -18.35 -1.60
CA LEU A 3 23.64 -17.14 -2.37
C LEU A 3 22.60 -16.30 -1.62
N GLU A 4 23.00 -15.19 -1.04
CA GLU A 4 22.13 -14.27 -0.30
C GLU A 4 22.53 -12.83 -0.56
N GLY A 5 21.57 -11.91 -0.49
CA GLY A 5 21.82 -10.50 -0.75
C GLY A 5 20.57 -9.63 -0.60
N ASN A 6 20.69 -8.39 -1.10
CA ASN A 6 19.64 -7.40 -1.07
C ASN A 6 19.18 -7.08 -2.50
N LEU A 7 17.87 -6.90 -2.69
CA LEU A 7 17.26 -6.57 -3.99
C LEU A 7 17.60 -5.16 -4.50
N LYS A 8 18.21 -4.33 -3.66
CA LYS A 8 18.74 -3.03 -4.11
C LYS A 8 20.05 -3.16 -4.89
N ASP A 9 20.81 -4.21 -4.59
CA ASP A 9 22.16 -4.42 -5.14
C ASP A 9 22.14 -5.43 -6.30
N PHE A 10 21.13 -6.31 -6.34
CA PHE A 10 21.01 -7.40 -7.31
C PHE A 10 19.60 -7.45 -7.89
N ASP A 11 19.49 -7.58 -9.21
CA ASP A 11 18.22 -7.86 -9.87
C ASP A 11 17.85 -9.35 -9.71
N LEU A 12 16.58 -9.63 -9.40
CA LEU A 12 16.09 -11.00 -9.28
C LEU A 12 16.27 -11.80 -10.58
N SER A 13 16.16 -11.15 -11.73
CA SER A 13 16.37 -11.78 -13.03
C SER A 13 17.77 -12.37 -13.16
N ASP A 14 18.79 -11.66 -12.69
CA ASP A 14 20.17 -12.14 -12.72
C ASP A 14 20.39 -13.32 -11.77
N ILE A 15 19.77 -13.25 -10.59
CA ILE A 15 19.81 -14.32 -9.59
C ILE A 15 19.18 -15.60 -10.15
N LEU A 16 18.01 -15.48 -10.80
CA LEU A 16 17.32 -16.61 -11.41
C LEU A 16 18.17 -17.22 -12.53
N GLN A 17 18.83 -16.40 -13.36
CA GLN A 17 19.75 -16.87 -14.39
C GLN A 17 20.96 -17.60 -13.79
N LEU A 18 21.55 -17.09 -12.71
CA LEU A 18 22.67 -17.77 -12.01
C LEU A 18 22.26 -19.15 -11.49
N ILE A 19 21.05 -19.26 -10.90
CA ILE A 19 20.52 -20.53 -10.40
C ILE A 19 20.32 -21.51 -11.58
N GLN A 20 19.74 -21.02 -12.67
CA GLN A 20 19.47 -21.82 -13.87
C GLN A 20 20.78 -22.30 -14.54
N MET A 21 21.73 -21.39 -14.78
CA MET A 21 23.02 -21.72 -15.40
C MET A 21 23.84 -22.66 -14.52
N GLY A 22 23.77 -22.46 -13.20
CA GLY A 22 24.44 -23.33 -12.22
C GLY A 22 23.74 -24.66 -11.99
N LYS A 23 22.61 -24.95 -12.68
CA LYS A 23 21.77 -26.15 -12.51
C LYS A 23 21.53 -26.46 -11.04
N LYS A 24 21.20 -25.41 -10.25
CA LYS A 24 21.04 -25.56 -8.81
C LYS A 24 19.67 -26.17 -8.48
N THR A 25 19.67 -27.05 -7.48
CA THR A 25 18.45 -27.54 -6.84
C THR A 25 18.33 -26.90 -5.47
N GLY A 26 17.13 -26.39 -5.14
CA GLY A 26 16.89 -25.67 -3.88
C GLY A 26 15.73 -24.68 -3.99
N ALA A 27 15.55 -23.86 -2.97
CA ALA A 27 14.54 -22.81 -2.92
C ALA A 27 15.19 -21.42 -2.82
N LEU A 28 14.74 -20.50 -3.67
CA LEU A 28 15.02 -19.07 -3.55
C LEU A 28 13.90 -18.45 -2.70
N GLU A 29 14.25 -18.00 -1.51
CA GLU A 29 13.39 -17.27 -0.60
C GLU A 29 13.63 -15.77 -0.80
N VAL A 30 12.55 -14.99 -0.98
CA VAL A 30 12.59 -13.54 -1.21
C VAL A 30 11.66 -12.86 -0.24
N HIS A 31 12.15 -11.84 0.44
CA HIS A 31 11.39 -11.02 1.39
C HIS A 31 11.28 -9.59 0.89
N SER A 32 10.07 -9.03 0.85
CA SER A 32 9.82 -7.64 0.48
C SER A 32 8.79 -7.03 1.44
N GLY A 33 9.25 -6.23 2.40
CA GLY A 33 8.38 -5.71 3.47
C GLY A 33 7.80 -6.85 4.30
N ASN A 34 6.48 -6.99 4.28
CA ASN A 34 5.76 -8.08 4.98
C ASN A 34 5.48 -9.29 4.07
N ASP A 35 5.81 -9.19 2.79
CA ASP A 35 5.56 -10.25 1.82
C ASP A 35 6.74 -11.21 1.75
N VAL A 36 6.44 -12.49 1.61
CA VAL A 36 7.42 -13.57 1.43
C VAL A 36 7.05 -14.35 0.18
N GLY A 37 8.06 -14.63 -0.63
CA GLY A 37 7.94 -15.46 -1.83
C GLY A 37 9.01 -16.53 -1.86
N ASN A 38 8.66 -17.70 -2.38
CA ASN A 38 9.56 -18.82 -2.58
C ASN A 38 9.45 -19.33 -4.02
N ILE A 39 10.60 -19.53 -4.66
CA ILE A 39 10.69 -20.18 -5.97
C ILE A 39 11.57 -21.43 -5.80
N PHE A 40 11.02 -22.59 -6.13
CA PHE A 40 11.69 -23.87 -6.00
C PHE A 40 12.27 -24.30 -7.35
N PHE A 41 13.49 -24.78 -7.30
CA PHE A 41 14.28 -25.19 -8.46
C PHE A 41 14.67 -26.66 -8.36
N ASN A 42 14.61 -27.35 -9.49
CA ASN A 42 15.18 -28.68 -9.67
C ASN A 42 16.10 -28.63 -10.88
N GLU A 43 17.39 -28.92 -10.68
CA GLU A 43 18.44 -28.87 -11.71
C GLU A 43 18.43 -27.57 -12.55
N GLY A 44 18.15 -26.44 -11.90
CA GLY A 44 18.06 -25.12 -12.51
C GLY A 44 16.72 -24.79 -13.16
N ALA A 45 15.79 -25.74 -13.27
CA ALA A 45 14.43 -25.47 -13.73
C ALA A 45 13.55 -25.03 -12.57
N ALA A 46 12.85 -23.92 -12.70
CA ALA A 46 11.84 -23.50 -11.74
C ALA A 46 10.62 -24.42 -11.83
N VAL A 47 10.25 -25.08 -10.74
CA VAL A 47 9.17 -26.10 -10.73
C VAL A 47 7.93 -25.65 -9.97
N HIS A 48 8.11 -24.82 -8.94
CA HIS A 48 7.01 -24.31 -8.13
C HIS A 48 7.36 -22.92 -7.60
N ALA A 49 6.35 -22.07 -7.48
CA ALA A 49 6.48 -20.81 -6.79
C ALA A 49 5.24 -20.52 -5.94
N ILE A 50 5.46 -19.78 -4.86
CA ILE A 50 4.40 -19.28 -3.99
C ILE A 50 4.78 -17.89 -3.48
N ALA A 51 3.83 -16.96 -3.52
CA ALA A 51 3.96 -15.62 -2.96
C ALA A 51 2.65 -15.28 -2.25
N THR A 52 2.70 -15.19 -0.92
CA THR A 52 1.53 -14.97 -0.06
C THR A 52 0.48 -16.08 -0.27
N ASP A 53 -0.51 -15.85 -1.12
CA ASP A 53 -1.64 -16.75 -1.44
C ASP A 53 -1.68 -17.20 -2.91
N ILE A 54 -0.76 -16.66 -3.75
CA ILE A 54 -0.67 -16.99 -5.18
C ILE A 54 0.41 -18.02 -5.43
N LYS A 55 0.22 -18.86 -6.47
CA LYS A 55 1.13 -19.94 -6.85
C LYS A 55 1.43 -19.91 -8.34
N GLY A 56 2.52 -20.61 -8.72
CA GLY A 56 2.89 -20.82 -10.12
C GLY A 56 3.44 -19.59 -10.81
N ASP A 57 3.14 -19.46 -12.09
CA ASP A 57 3.66 -18.41 -12.97
C ASP A 57 3.34 -17.01 -12.45
N GLU A 58 2.14 -16.82 -11.89
CA GLU A 58 1.71 -15.55 -11.32
C GLU A 58 2.52 -15.19 -10.06
N ALA A 59 2.85 -16.17 -9.22
CA ALA A 59 3.72 -15.96 -8.06
C ALA A 59 5.13 -15.53 -8.49
N VAL A 60 5.70 -16.13 -9.54
CA VAL A 60 6.99 -15.73 -10.10
C VAL A 60 6.93 -14.28 -10.59
N ASN A 61 5.90 -13.93 -11.37
CA ASN A 61 5.71 -12.58 -11.89
C ASN A 61 5.57 -11.56 -10.74
N ARG A 62 4.88 -11.92 -9.66
CA ARG A 62 4.77 -11.06 -8.49
C ARG A 62 6.10 -10.86 -7.78
N ILE A 63 6.85 -11.93 -7.55
CA ILE A 63 8.18 -11.88 -6.90
C ILE A 63 9.15 -11.04 -7.74
N LEU A 64 9.17 -11.21 -9.06
CA LEU A 64 10.04 -10.47 -9.97
C LEU A 64 9.78 -8.96 -9.99
N ARG A 65 8.60 -8.50 -9.59
CA ARG A 65 8.28 -7.07 -9.45
C ARG A 65 8.84 -6.43 -8.17
N TRP A 66 9.31 -7.22 -7.21
CA TRP A 66 9.88 -6.67 -5.97
C TRP A 66 11.26 -6.05 -6.24
N ARG A 67 11.43 -4.80 -5.81
CA ARG A 67 12.66 -4.00 -6.00
C ARG A 67 13.40 -3.72 -4.69
N GLN A 68 12.81 -4.09 -3.56
CA GLN A 68 13.38 -3.86 -2.24
C GLN A 68 13.17 -5.10 -1.37
N GLY A 69 14.13 -5.36 -0.50
CA GLY A 69 14.07 -6.51 0.37
C GLY A 69 15.33 -7.35 0.29
N SER A 70 15.26 -8.58 0.76
CA SER A 70 16.38 -9.52 0.77
C SER A 70 16.00 -10.82 0.10
N PHE A 71 17.01 -11.54 -0.36
CA PHE A 71 16.85 -12.88 -0.89
C PHE A 71 17.88 -13.83 -0.29
N ALA A 72 17.53 -15.11 -0.22
CA ALA A 72 18.43 -16.18 0.17
C ALA A 72 18.11 -17.46 -0.61
N PHE A 73 19.13 -18.08 -1.22
CA PHE A 73 18.98 -19.37 -1.83
C PHE A 73 19.32 -20.48 -0.83
N ARG A 74 18.36 -21.38 -0.61
CA ARG A 74 18.50 -22.55 0.27
C ARG A 74 18.76 -23.78 -0.60
N PRO A 75 20.01 -24.28 -0.68
CA PRO A 75 20.30 -25.48 -1.45
C PRO A 75 19.57 -26.69 -0.84
N ASP A 76 19.25 -27.64 -1.70
CA ASP A 76 18.63 -28.93 -1.35
C ASP A 76 17.23 -28.87 -0.71
N VAL A 77 16.62 -27.67 -0.64
CA VAL A 77 15.21 -27.51 -0.24
C VAL A 77 14.33 -27.77 -1.47
N THR A 78 13.64 -28.89 -1.49
CA THR A 78 12.82 -29.35 -2.60
C THR A 78 11.32 -29.32 -2.27
N THR A 79 10.49 -29.49 -3.29
CA THR A 79 9.03 -29.62 -3.18
C THR A 79 8.51 -30.66 -4.17
N ASP A 80 7.44 -31.33 -3.81
CA ASP A 80 6.72 -32.23 -4.72
C ASP A 80 5.67 -31.48 -5.56
N GLN A 81 5.47 -30.17 -5.28
CA GLN A 81 4.52 -29.36 -6.04
C GLN A 81 5.14 -28.87 -7.35
N HIS A 82 4.36 -28.94 -8.43
CA HIS A 82 4.70 -28.43 -9.75
C HIS A 82 3.59 -27.48 -10.19
N SER A 83 3.82 -26.19 -10.10
CA SER A 83 2.83 -25.18 -10.46
C SER A 83 3.31 -24.20 -11.53
N ILE A 84 4.60 -24.23 -11.86
CA ILE A 84 5.16 -23.43 -12.95
C ILE A 84 5.01 -24.21 -14.25
N GLN A 85 4.40 -23.58 -15.23
CA GLN A 85 4.13 -24.17 -16.55
C GLN A 85 5.00 -23.56 -17.64
N ALA A 86 5.28 -22.26 -17.54
CA ALA A 86 6.07 -21.54 -18.53
C ALA A 86 7.58 -21.67 -18.25
N PRO A 87 8.44 -21.67 -19.29
CA PRO A 87 9.88 -21.56 -19.11
C PRO A 87 10.26 -20.30 -18.32
N LEU A 88 11.25 -20.42 -17.44
CA LEU A 88 11.69 -19.31 -16.59
C LEU A 88 12.05 -18.04 -17.38
N GLN A 89 12.72 -18.18 -18.52
CA GLN A 89 13.06 -17.06 -19.39
C GLN A 89 11.84 -16.32 -19.92
N HIS A 90 10.77 -17.05 -20.23
CA HIS A 90 9.51 -16.44 -20.65
C HIS A 90 8.88 -15.63 -19.49
N LEU A 91 8.89 -16.18 -18.28
CA LEU A 91 8.39 -15.48 -17.10
C LEU A 91 9.20 -14.22 -16.77
N VAL A 92 10.53 -14.29 -16.90
CA VAL A 92 11.40 -13.11 -16.72
C VAL A 92 11.11 -12.02 -17.75
N LEU A 93 10.94 -12.40 -19.03
CA LEU A 93 10.61 -11.45 -20.10
C LEU A 93 9.22 -10.83 -19.88
N GLU A 94 8.25 -11.65 -19.51
CA GLU A 94 6.90 -11.20 -19.22
C GLU A 94 6.86 -10.26 -18.00
N ALA A 95 7.61 -10.57 -16.94
CA ALA A 95 7.73 -9.69 -15.79
C ALA A 95 8.38 -8.35 -16.16
N ALA A 96 9.42 -8.34 -17.00
CA ALA A 96 10.03 -7.11 -17.47
C ALA A 96 9.02 -6.25 -18.25
N ARG A 97 8.26 -6.86 -19.17
CA ARG A 97 7.18 -6.17 -19.91
C ARG A 97 6.13 -5.58 -18.97
N GLN A 98 5.69 -6.34 -17.96
CA GLN A 98 4.71 -5.86 -16.97
C GLN A 98 5.24 -4.70 -16.13
N ILE A 99 6.55 -4.68 -15.83
CA ILE A 99 7.18 -3.57 -15.10
C ILE A 99 7.15 -2.29 -15.95
N ASP A 100 7.46 -2.38 -17.23
CA ASP A 100 7.42 -1.24 -18.14
C ASP A 100 5.99 -0.71 -18.31
N GLU A 101 5.03 -1.60 -18.54
CA GLU A 101 3.61 -1.24 -18.62
C GLU A 101 3.10 -0.63 -17.30
N TRP A 102 3.57 -1.14 -16.16
CA TRP A 102 3.21 -0.60 -14.84
C TRP A 102 3.69 0.84 -14.64
N GLN A 103 4.87 1.16 -15.14
CA GLN A 103 5.38 2.53 -15.11
C GLN A 103 4.49 3.49 -15.88
N ASP A 104 3.98 3.07 -17.04
CA ASP A 104 3.05 3.90 -17.83
C ASP A 104 1.69 4.04 -17.14
N ILE A 105 1.19 2.95 -16.54
CA ILE A 105 -0.02 2.98 -15.72
C ILE A 105 0.13 3.97 -14.56
N GLN A 106 1.25 3.93 -13.85
CA GLN A 106 1.50 4.83 -12.71
C GLN A 106 1.60 6.31 -13.09
N LYS A 107 2.01 6.64 -14.30
CA LYS A 107 2.00 8.03 -14.77
C LYS A 107 0.59 8.60 -14.83
N LEU A 108 -0.37 7.79 -15.24
CA LEU A 108 -1.77 8.19 -15.37
C LEU A 108 -2.56 7.92 -14.08
N LEU A 109 -2.27 6.83 -13.39
CA LEU A 109 -2.91 6.39 -12.15
C LEU A 109 -1.89 6.34 -11.01
N PRO A 110 -1.43 7.49 -10.47
CA PRO A 110 -0.31 7.53 -9.51
C PRO A 110 -0.65 6.97 -8.12
N SER A 111 -1.90 6.70 -7.83
CA SER A 111 -2.34 6.15 -6.53
C SER A 111 -3.53 5.20 -6.71
N MET A 112 -3.52 4.13 -5.95
CA MET A 112 -4.64 3.19 -5.88
C MET A 112 -5.86 3.76 -5.13
N ASP A 113 -5.72 4.92 -4.49
CA ASP A 113 -6.82 5.62 -3.79
C ASP A 113 -7.61 6.57 -4.69
N ILE A 114 -7.23 6.69 -5.95
CA ILE A 114 -7.94 7.51 -6.92
C ILE A 114 -9.33 6.91 -7.15
N VAL A 115 -10.33 7.78 -7.23
CA VAL A 115 -11.70 7.45 -7.63
C VAL A 115 -11.86 7.80 -9.10
N LEU A 116 -12.42 6.88 -9.87
CA LEU A 116 -12.71 7.08 -11.28
C LEU A 116 -14.23 7.14 -11.46
N ALA A 117 -14.68 7.93 -12.44
CA ALA A 117 -16.07 7.99 -12.86
C ALA A 117 -16.16 7.91 -14.38
N ILE A 118 -17.32 7.49 -14.87
CA ILE A 118 -17.62 7.48 -16.30
C ILE A 118 -17.67 8.94 -16.79
N GLU A 119 -17.05 9.21 -17.94
CA GLU A 119 -17.14 10.52 -18.57
C GLU A 119 -18.50 10.66 -19.27
N GLU A 120 -19.27 11.67 -18.87
CA GLU A 120 -20.62 11.90 -19.42
C GLU A 120 -20.60 12.40 -20.86
N ASN A 121 -19.51 13.10 -21.23
CA ASN A 121 -19.31 13.64 -22.57
C ASN A 121 -17.98 13.14 -23.13
N PRO A 122 -17.90 11.86 -23.52
CA PRO A 122 -16.68 11.31 -24.06
C PRO A 122 -16.27 12.03 -25.36
N ALA A 123 -14.96 12.13 -25.62
CA ALA A 123 -14.45 12.77 -26.81
C ALA A 123 -15.01 12.12 -28.09
N ALA A 124 -15.14 12.90 -29.16
CA ALA A 124 -15.61 12.38 -30.44
C ALA A 124 -14.76 11.19 -30.90
N GLY A 125 -15.38 10.07 -31.25
CA GLY A 125 -14.70 8.82 -31.64
C GLY A 125 -14.75 7.70 -30.59
N THR A 126 -15.29 7.97 -29.41
CA THR A 126 -15.49 6.91 -28.39
C THR A 126 -16.71 6.02 -28.66
N GLU A 127 -17.57 6.43 -29.57
CA GLU A 127 -18.79 5.68 -29.96
C GLU A 127 -18.49 4.33 -30.63
N ASP A 128 -17.31 4.19 -31.24
CA ASP A 128 -16.86 2.97 -31.91
C ASP A 128 -15.93 2.08 -31.07
N ILE A 129 -15.71 2.41 -29.80
CA ILE A 129 -14.83 1.61 -28.91
C ILE A 129 -15.52 0.28 -28.59
N LYS A 130 -14.93 -0.80 -29.10
CA LYS A 130 -15.33 -2.16 -28.76
C LYS A 130 -14.60 -2.60 -27.50
N LEU A 131 -15.33 -2.73 -26.42
CA LEU A 131 -14.79 -3.21 -25.15
C LEU A 131 -14.84 -4.73 -25.11
N GLU A 132 -13.74 -5.31 -24.62
CA GLU A 132 -13.68 -6.74 -24.32
C GLU A 132 -14.50 -7.09 -23.06
N PRO A 133 -14.87 -8.38 -22.87
CA PRO A 133 -15.63 -8.79 -21.68
C PRO A 133 -14.97 -8.43 -20.35
N ALA A 134 -13.64 -8.43 -20.29
CA ALA A 134 -12.86 -8.02 -19.11
C ALA A 134 -13.01 -6.51 -18.85
N GLU A 135 -12.95 -5.70 -19.89
CA GLU A 135 -13.10 -4.24 -19.81
C GLU A 135 -14.51 -3.84 -19.37
N TRP A 136 -15.53 -4.51 -19.90
CA TRP A 136 -16.90 -4.32 -19.45
C TRP A 136 -17.09 -4.64 -17.97
N ARG A 137 -16.46 -5.71 -17.49
CA ARG A 137 -16.53 -6.09 -16.07
C ARG A 137 -15.95 -5.01 -15.18
N VAL A 138 -14.76 -4.48 -15.53
CA VAL A 138 -14.12 -3.41 -14.77
C VAL A 138 -14.90 -2.11 -14.86
N LEU A 139 -15.39 -1.74 -16.06
CA LEU A 139 -16.19 -0.54 -16.26
C LEU A 139 -17.47 -0.55 -15.41
N ALA A 140 -18.14 -1.70 -15.28
CA ALA A 140 -19.34 -1.86 -14.46
C ALA A 140 -19.10 -1.67 -12.96
N LEU A 141 -17.86 -1.79 -12.51
CA LEU A 141 -17.46 -1.55 -11.10
C LEU A 141 -17.14 -0.08 -10.82
N VAL A 142 -16.96 0.74 -11.86
CA VAL A 142 -16.64 2.17 -11.72
C VAL A 142 -17.92 2.96 -11.56
N ASP A 143 -18.18 3.46 -10.35
CA ASP A 143 -19.41 4.17 -9.96
C ASP A 143 -19.17 5.63 -9.48
N GLY A 144 -17.93 6.11 -9.54
CA GLY A 144 -17.58 7.45 -9.04
C GLY A 144 -17.42 7.54 -7.53
N LEU A 145 -17.51 6.40 -6.81
CA LEU A 145 -17.38 6.33 -5.35
C LEU A 145 -16.24 5.40 -4.93
N ARG A 146 -16.10 4.28 -5.61
CA ARG A 146 -15.07 3.28 -5.36
C ARG A 146 -13.72 3.78 -5.82
N ASN A 147 -12.70 3.58 -4.99
CA ASN A 147 -11.32 3.78 -5.40
C ASN A 147 -10.77 2.56 -6.18
N ILE A 148 -9.62 2.73 -6.83
CA ILE A 148 -8.99 1.67 -7.63
C ILE A 148 -8.76 0.40 -6.79
N ASN A 149 -8.33 0.51 -5.52
CA ASN A 149 -8.16 -0.65 -4.64
C ASN A 149 -9.46 -1.48 -4.48
N GLN A 150 -10.60 -0.82 -4.37
CA GLN A 150 -11.89 -1.47 -4.23
C GLN A 150 -12.30 -2.15 -5.53
N VAL A 151 -12.09 -1.47 -6.67
CA VAL A 151 -12.34 -2.04 -8.00
C VAL A 151 -11.47 -3.29 -8.23
N VAL A 152 -10.19 -3.23 -7.88
CA VAL A 152 -9.26 -4.39 -7.98
C VAL A 152 -9.77 -5.58 -7.18
N LYS A 153 -10.22 -5.37 -5.94
CA LYS A 153 -10.74 -6.46 -5.09
C LYS A 153 -12.00 -7.09 -5.66
N GLU A 154 -12.90 -6.30 -6.23
CA GLU A 154 -14.17 -6.79 -6.74
C GLU A 154 -14.07 -7.37 -8.15
N SER A 155 -13.08 -6.97 -8.94
CA SER A 155 -12.87 -7.49 -10.31
C SER A 155 -12.44 -8.95 -10.33
N HIS A 156 -11.73 -9.41 -9.27
CA HIS A 156 -11.11 -10.74 -9.18
C HIS A 156 -10.12 -11.04 -10.33
N MET A 157 -9.59 -10.00 -10.98
CA MET A 157 -8.65 -10.12 -12.11
C MET A 157 -7.19 -9.87 -11.70
N GLY A 158 -6.94 -9.56 -10.42
CA GLY A 158 -5.63 -9.11 -9.96
C GLY A 158 -5.39 -7.61 -10.16
N ASP A 159 -4.39 -7.10 -9.47
CA ASP A 159 -4.07 -5.67 -9.43
C ASP A 159 -3.57 -5.14 -10.79
N PHE A 160 -2.65 -5.87 -11.43
CA PHE A 160 -2.06 -5.46 -12.71
C PHE A 160 -3.08 -5.41 -13.83
N GLU A 161 -3.84 -6.48 -14.05
CA GLU A 161 -4.82 -6.56 -15.14
C GLU A 161 -5.93 -5.54 -14.96
N THR A 162 -6.43 -5.36 -13.74
CA THR A 162 -7.46 -4.35 -13.46
C THR A 162 -6.94 -2.93 -13.72
N CYS A 163 -5.73 -2.60 -13.24
CA CYS A 163 -5.14 -1.29 -13.48
C CYS A 163 -4.82 -1.04 -14.96
N LYS A 164 -4.42 -2.07 -15.69
CA LYS A 164 -4.21 -2.00 -17.16
C LYS A 164 -5.51 -1.67 -17.89
N VAL A 165 -6.60 -2.33 -17.54
CA VAL A 165 -7.92 -2.02 -18.08
C VAL A 165 -8.34 -0.59 -17.74
N LEU A 166 -8.22 -0.17 -16.47
CA LEU A 166 -8.54 1.19 -16.05
C LEU A 166 -7.69 2.23 -16.79
N TYR A 167 -6.39 1.96 -16.99
CA TYR A 167 -5.51 2.81 -17.78
C TYR A 167 -6.01 2.96 -19.22
N GLY A 168 -6.41 1.86 -19.87
CA GLY A 168 -6.98 1.88 -21.21
C GLY A 168 -8.27 2.72 -21.29
N LEU A 169 -9.17 2.54 -20.33
CA LEU A 169 -10.43 3.26 -20.25
C LEU A 169 -10.25 4.76 -19.96
N VAL A 170 -9.28 5.14 -19.15
CA VAL A 170 -8.92 6.55 -18.92
C VAL A 170 -8.23 7.16 -20.14
N SER A 171 -7.30 6.42 -20.75
CA SER A 171 -6.59 6.88 -21.96
C SER A 171 -7.52 7.06 -23.16
N SER A 172 -8.55 6.25 -23.28
CA SER A 172 -9.59 6.39 -24.31
C SER A 172 -10.61 7.49 -24.02
N GLY A 173 -10.56 8.12 -22.83
CA GLY A 173 -11.49 9.15 -22.42
C GLY A 173 -12.87 8.66 -22.00
N LEU A 174 -13.05 7.35 -21.75
CA LEU A 174 -14.27 6.79 -21.20
C LEU A 174 -14.39 7.00 -19.69
N LEU A 175 -13.24 7.09 -19.00
CA LEU A 175 -13.17 7.37 -17.57
C LEU A 175 -12.40 8.66 -17.31
N LYS A 176 -12.80 9.35 -16.25
CA LYS A 176 -12.09 10.51 -15.69
C LYS A 176 -11.76 10.30 -14.22
N GLN A 177 -10.68 10.93 -13.77
CA GLN A 177 -10.36 10.97 -12.35
C GLN A 177 -11.28 11.97 -11.64
N VAL A 178 -11.90 11.52 -10.56
CA VAL A 178 -12.68 12.39 -9.67
C VAL A 178 -11.82 12.77 -8.49
N ALA A 179 -11.72 14.06 -8.21
CA ALA A 179 -11.11 14.51 -6.96
C ALA A 179 -11.87 13.86 -5.78
N LYS A 180 -11.14 13.20 -4.88
CA LYS A 180 -11.72 12.64 -3.66
C LYS A 180 -12.67 13.68 -3.06
N PRO A 181 -13.95 13.40 -2.81
CA PRO A 181 -14.74 14.31 -2.01
C PRO A 181 -13.98 14.50 -0.70
N LYS A 182 -13.59 15.75 -0.38
CA LYS A 182 -13.03 16.05 0.94
C LYS A 182 -13.99 15.41 1.94
N PRO A 183 -13.51 14.70 2.98
CA PRO A 183 -14.39 14.25 4.05
C PRO A 183 -15.24 15.48 4.43
N VAL A 184 -16.53 15.38 4.29
CA VAL A 184 -17.44 16.42 4.76
C VAL A 184 -17.15 16.45 6.25
N GLU A 185 -16.45 17.49 6.73
CA GLU A 185 -16.36 17.75 8.15
C GLU A 185 -17.80 17.69 8.66
N PRO A 186 -18.09 16.87 9.68
CA PRO A 186 -19.44 16.87 10.25
C PRO A 186 -19.82 18.31 10.56
N PRO A 187 -21.04 18.74 10.22
CA PRO A 187 -21.46 20.11 10.48
C PRO A 187 -21.14 20.43 11.95
N PRO A 188 -20.61 21.62 12.24
CA PRO A 188 -20.27 22.00 13.63
C PRO A 188 -21.47 21.69 14.49
N PRO A 189 -21.30 21.08 15.68
CA PRO A 189 -22.42 20.77 16.54
C PRO A 189 -23.23 22.04 16.78
N PRO A 190 -24.57 21.97 16.76
CA PRO A 190 -25.41 23.15 17.01
C PRO A 190 -24.97 23.82 18.31
N PRO A 191 -24.91 25.17 18.35
CA PRO A 191 -24.51 25.87 19.55
C PRO A 191 -25.39 25.39 20.70
N LYS A 192 -24.75 24.89 21.77
CA LYS A 192 -25.44 24.49 22.99
C LYS A 192 -26.34 25.63 23.43
N PRO A 193 -27.60 25.38 23.80
CA PRO A 193 -28.46 26.43 24.34
C PRO A 193 -27.73 27.13 25.49
N VAL A 194 -27.54 28.42 25.38
CA VAL A 194 -27.02 29.25 26.45
C VAL A 194 -28.04 29.12 27.56
N GLN A 195 -27.72 28.37 28.60
CA GLN A 195 -28.49 28.37 29.83
C GLN A 195 -28.39 29.78 30.40
N ALA A 196 -29.52 30.48 30.40
CA ALA A 196 -29.68 31.75 31.06
C ALA A 196 -29.30 31.57 32.52
N GLN A 197 -28.22 32.21 32.96
CA GLN A 197 -27.89 32.36 34.38
C GLN A 197 -28.97 33.21 35.03
N PRO A 198 -29.54 32.78 36.16
CA PRO A 198 -30.44 33.62 36.91
C PRO A 198 -29.68 34.85 37.46
N ALA A 199 -30.24 36.01 37.25
CA ALA A 199 -29.73 37.26 37.74
C ALA A 199 -29.57 37.26 39.28
N ALA A 200 -28.35 37.53 39.75
CA ALA A 200 -28.10 37.80 41.17
C ALA A 200 -28.60 39.19 41.55
N PRO A 201 -29.18 39.35 42.73
CA PRO A 201 -29.69 40.66 43.18
C PRO A 201 -28.57 41.61 43.63
N LYS A 202 -28.73 42.85 43.24
CA LYS A 202 -27.89 43.99 43.65
C LYS A 202 -27.97 44.19 45.15
N MET A 203 -26.82 44.23 45.82
CA MET A 203 -26.72 44.98 47.10
C MET A 203 -25.48 45.87 47.04
N ALA A 204 -25.70 47.15 47.41
CA ALA A 204 -24.77 48.24 47.45
C ALA A 204 -24.12 48.36 48.88
N PRO A 205 -23.38 49.44 49.28
CA PRO A 205 -21.93 49.51 49.18
C PRO A 205 -21.18 49.59 50.51
N LYS A 206 -19.87 49.34 50.43
CA LYS A 206 -18.72 49.83 51.24
C LYS A 206 -18.91 50.46 52.66
N PRO A 207 -17.98 50.24 53.62
CA PRO A 207 -16.76 51.04 53.64
C PRO A 207 -15.45 50.33 53.99
N GLU A 208 -14.36 50.86 53.45
CA GLU A 208 -12.96 50.81 53.88
C GLU A 208 -12.76 51.57 55.21
N PRO A 209 -11.63 51.62 55.95
CA PRO A 209 -10.28 50.99 55.69
C PRO A 209 -9.60 50.47 56.99
N ALA A 210 -8.48 49.83 56.89
CA ALA A 210 -7.27 50.07 57.68
C ALA A 210 -6.14 49.04 57.41
N LYS A 211 -5.04 49.56 56.99
CA LYS A 211 -3.66 49.03 57.12
C LYS A 211 -3.17 49.32 58.57
N PRO A 212 -2.01 48.89 59.03
CA PRO A 212 -1.01 47.95 58.60
C PRO A 212 -0.48 47.03 59.72
N LEU A 213 0.45 46.16 59.47
CA LEU A 213 1.74 45.92 60.18
C LEU A 213 2.35 44.59 59.91
N GLU A 214 3.47 44.62 59.21
CA GLU A 214 4.59 43.68 59.38
C GLU A 214 5.19 43.90 60.79
N PRO A 215 6.10 43.08 61.37
CA PRO A 215 7.05 42.18 60.71
C PRO A 215 7.45 40.87 61.48
N GLU A 216 8.54 40.31 61.03
CA GLU A 216 9.62 39.51 61.69
C GLU A 216 9.52 37.99 61.66
N LYS A 217 10.42 37.42 60.84
CA LYS A 217 11.74 36.79 61.13
C LYS A 217 11.78 35.67 62.16
N LYS A 218 12.54 34.70 61.72
CA LYS A 218 13.35 33.65 62.39
C LYS A 218 12.73 32.29 62.20
N GLY A 219 13.41 31.28 61.75
CA GLY A 219 14.82 31.02 61.69
C GLY A 219 15.01 29.50 61.77
N MET A 220 15.92 29.05 60.99
CA MET A 220 16.95 28.08 61.33
C MET A 220 16.64 26.59 61.57
N LEU A 221 17.46 25.86 60.85
CA LEU A 221 18.16 24.59 61.20
C LEU A 221 17.30 23.31 61.09
N GLY A 222 17.79 22.40 60.41
CA GLY A 222 18.87 21.50 60.52
C GLY A 222 18.42 20.14 60.07
N GLY A 223 19.16 19.52 59.33
CA GLY A 223 20.10 18.47 59.58
C GLY A 223 19.53 17.20 58.93
N LEU A 224 20.18 16.69 58.01
CA LEU A 224 21.38 15.80 58.00
C LEU A 224 21.02 14.31 58.13
N PHE A 225 21.69 13.55 57.31
CA PHE A 225 21.91 12.07 57.36
C PHE A 225 20.73 11.18 56.92
N GLY A 226 20.91 10.19 56.14
CA GLY A 226 22.09 9.47 55.69
C GLY A 226 21.69 8.18 55.01
N LYS A 227 22.41 7.86 54.01
CA LYS A 227 23.05 6.59 53.65
C LYS A 227 22.30 5.26 53.73
N LYS A 228 22.48 4.55 52.61
CA LYS A 228 22.70 3.07 52.43
C LYS A 228 21.48 2.16 52.57
N LYS A 229 21.17 1.40 51.56
CA LYS A 229 21.90 0.32 50.91
C LYS A 229 21.41 0.12 49.51
#